data_f88cc350c93b0415b0c2a6b32592f72c
#
_entry.id   f88cc350c93b0415b0c2a6b32592f72c
#
_cell.length_a   1.000
_cell.length_b   1.000
_cell.length_c   1.000
_cell.angle_alpha   90.00
_cell.angle_beta   90.00
_cell.angle_gamma   90.00
#
_symmetry.space_group_name_H-M   'P 1'
#
loop_
_entity.id
_entity.type
_entity.pdbx_description
1 polymer ?
#
loop_
_entity_poly.entity_id
_entity_poly.type
_entity_poly.pdbx_seq_one_letter_code
_entity_poly.pdbx_strand_id
1 'polypeptide(L)'
;DRTLAGVMRSVAKKVAMDETYNPKLTEQDVIEALGPIIFDNDLYMKVDLPGVAVGLAWTKVGGDILFIEASTNKGKGKLVLTGNLGDVMKESATTALSYIKAHAEPFGVDPEIFEQTDLHIHVPEGAIPKDGPSAGITMLTAIISALKNKEVKPYLAMTGEITLRGKVLPVGGIKEKVLAAKRAGIKEIMLCEDNKRHVEQIPKEYIKDMKFTYVT
;
A
#
# COMPACT_ATOMS: atom_id res chain seq x y z
N ASP A 1 13.97 18.15 -1.02
CA ASP A 1 14.85 19.19 -1.56
C ASP A 1 14.35 19.83 -2.85
N ARG A 2 14.01 19.07 -3.89
CA ARG A 2 13.54 19.62 -5.18
C ARG A 2 12.26 20.45 -5.04
N THR A 3 11.32 19.99 -4.23
CA THR A 3 10.03 20.62 -3.97
C THR A 3 10.23 21.95 -3.24
N LEU A 4 11.01 21.95 -2.16
CA LEU A 4 11.36 23.16 -1.44
C LEU A 4 12.11 24.17 -2.32
N ALA A 5 13.06 23.68 -3.12
CA ALA A 5 13.76 24.53 -4.09
C ALA A 5 12.82 25.12 -5.15
N GLY A 6 11.74 24.40 -5.54
CA GLY A 6 10.68 24.91 -6.41
C GLY A 6 9.94 26.09 -5.80
N VAL A 7 9.49 25.92 -4.56
CA VAL A 7 8.82 27.00 -3.81
C VAL A 7 9.72 28.22 -3.63
N MET A 8 10.98 28.01 -3.22
CA MET A 8 11.95 29.10 -3.04
C MET A 8 12.24 29.85 -4.34
N ARG A 9 12.34 29.14 -5.48
CA ARG A 9 12.50 29.79 -6.80
C ARG A 9 11.28 30.62 -7.18
N SER A 10 10.06 30.16 -6.87
CA SER A 10 8.84 30.94 -7.11
C SER A 10 8.84 32.26 -6.30
N VAL A 11 9.21 32.19 -5.02
CA VAL A 11 9.35 33.40 -4.19
C VAL A 11 10.45 34.32 -4.70
N ALA A 12 11.63 33.77 -5.04
CA ALA A 12 12.74 34.58 -5.59
C ALA A 12 12.36 35.26 -6.89
N LYS A 13 11.55 34.62 -7.75
CA LYS A 13 11.01 35.25 -8.96
C LYS A 13 10.11 36.44 -8.62
N LYS A 14 9.17 36.28 -7.67
CA LYS A 14 8.29 37.38 -7.23
C LYS A 14 9.09 38.58 -6.72
N VAL A 15 10.13 38.32 -5.89
CA VAL A 15 11.04 39.37 -5.40
C VAL A 15 11.78 40.08 -6.55
N ALA A 16 12.29 39.31 -7.51
CA ALA A 16 13.04 39.87 -8.64
C ALA A 16 12.16 40.71 -9.61
N MET A 17 10.85 40.46 -9.60
CA MET A 17 9.86 41.16 -10.43
C MET A 17 9.12 42.28 -9.70
N ASP A 18 9.54 42.62 -8.46
CA ASP A 18 8.87 43.59 -7.56
C ASP A 18 7.39 43.26 -7.31
N GLU A 19 7.02 41.98 -7.37
CA GLU A 19 5.67 41.49 -7.06
C GLU A 19 5.49 41.33 -5.54
N THR A 20 4.27 41.51 -5.07
CA THR A 20 3.93 41.30 -3.65
C THR A 20 3.99 39.81 -3.31
N TYR A 21 4.62 39.45 -2.23
CA TYR A 21 4.67 38.11 -1.70
C TYR A 21 4.48 38.07 -0.18
N ASN A 22 3.95 36.97 0.34
CA ASN A 22 3.82 36.77 1.78
C ASN A 22 5.10 36.11 2.33
N PRO A 23 5.84 36.76 3.28
CA PRO A 23 7.02 36.16 3.89
C PRO A 23 6.71 34.89 4.72
N LYS A 24 5.45 34.73 5.16
CA LYS A 24 4.95 33.48 5.77
C LYS A 24 4.15 32.74 4.72
N LEU A 25 4.80 31.80 4.04
CA LEU A 25 4.15 30.99 3.01
C LEU A 25 3.03 30.15 3.63
N THR A 26 1.87 30.20 2.98
CA THR A 26 0.69 29.38 3.26
C THR A 26 0.67 28.13 2.37
N GLU A 27 -0.24 27.21 2.64
CA GLU A 27 -0.49 26.06 1.77
C GLU A 27 -0.88 26.50 0.35
N GLN A 28 -1.66 27.57 0.24
CA GLN A 28 -2.07 28.13 -1.06
C GLN A 28 -0.87 28.66 -1.85
N ASP A 29 0.09 29.33 -1.20
CA ASP A 29 1.32 29.80 -1.85
C ASP A 29 2.17 28.64 -2.37
N VAL A 30 2.18 27.50 -1.65
CA VAL A 30 2.88 26.30 -2.07
C VAL A 30 2.19 25.66 -3.29
N ILE A 31 0.87 25.58 -3.30
CA ILE A 31 0.08 25.08 -4.43
C ILE A 31 0.29 25.96 -5.66
N GLU A 32 0.28 27.29 -5.52
CA GLU A 32 0.59 28.20 -6.62
C GLU A 32 2.00 28.02 -7.19
N ALA A 33 2.98 27.78 -6.30
CA ALA A 33 4.38 27.61 -6.70
C ALA A 33 4.67 26.28 -7.41
N LEU A 34 3.97 25.21 -7.04
CA LEU A 34 4.25 23.83 -7.48
C LEU A 34 3.20 23.26 -8.44
N GLY A 35 2.06 23.93 -8.56
CA GLY A 35 0.88 23.41 -9.28
C GLY A 35 -0.04 22.58 -8.37
N PRO A 36 -1.15 22.07 -8.94
CA PRO A 36 -2.11 21.28 -8.20
C PRO A 36 -1.47 19.99 -7.64
N ILE A 37 -2.03 19.49 -6.54
CA ILE A 37 -1.64 18.21 -5.96
C ILE A 37 -1.85 17.12 -7.01
N ILE A 38 -0.77 16.46 -7.41
CA ILE A 38 -0.77 15.45 -8.49
C ILE A 38 -1.29 14.10 -8.01
N PHE A 39 -1.22 13.84 -6.68
CA PHE A 39 -1.60 12.55 -6.09
C PHE A 39 -2.72 12.77 -5.07
N ASP A 40 -3.93 12.38 -5.45
CA ASP A 40 -5.06 12.29 -4.55
C ASP A 40 -5.25 10.82 -4.12
N ASN A 41 -4.68 10.49 -2.94
CA ASN A 41 -4.79 9.15 -2.37
C ASN A 41 -6.19 8.86 -1.80
N ASP A 42 -7.08 9.85 -1.74
CA ASP A 42 -8.42 9.70 -1.15
C ASP A 42 -9.33 8.79 -1.99
N LEU A 43 -9.06 8.67 -3.30
CA LEU A 43 -9.87 7.85 -4.22
C LEU A 43 -9.91 6.37 -3.81
N TYR A 44 -8.82 5.81 -3.29
CA TYR A 44 -8.72 4.40 -2.93
C TYR A 44 -8.97 4.10 -1.44
N MET A 45 -9.01 5.12 -0.58
CA MET A 45 -9.25 4.91 0.85
C MET A 45 -10.71 4.62 1.19
N LYS A 46 -11.63 4.98 0.30
CA LYS A 46 -13.08 4.78 0.43
C LYS A 46 -13.62 3.77 -0.57
N VAL A 47 -12.75 2.95 -1.18
CA VAL A 47 -13.18 1.98 -2.18
C VAL A 47 -13.90 0.83 -1.51
N ASP A 48 -15.21 0.88 -1.57
CA ASP A 48 -16.14 -0.19 -1.18
C ASP A 48 -16.21 -1.22 -2.32
N LEU A 49 -15.06 -1.71 -2.78
CA LEU A 49 -14.96 -2.71 -3.83
C LEU A 49 -14.20 -3.94 -3.36
N PRO A 50 -14.78 -5.13 -3.53
CA PRO A 50 -14.06 -6.38 -3.28
C PRO A 50 -12.81 -6.49 -4.16
N GLY A 51 -11.77 -7.11 -3.61
CA GLY A 51 -10.51 -7.32 -4.32
C GLY A 51 -9.49 -6.20 -4.15
N VAL A 52 -9.79 -5.13 -3.43
CA VAL A 52 -8.84 -4.04 -3.19
C VAL A 52 -8.31 -4.10 -1.76
N ALA A 53 -6.99 -4.05 -1.61
CA ALA A 53 -6.31 -3.98 -0.31
C ALA A 53 -5.16 -2.96 -0.34
N VAL A 54 -4.88 -2.35 0.80
CA VAL A 54 -3.82 -1.34 0.94
C VAL A 54 -2.61 -1.95 1.61
N GLY A 55 -1.47 -1.89 0.94
CA GLY A 55 -0.16 -2.24 1.45
C GLY A 55 0.69 -1.03 1.79
N LEU A 56 1.83 -1.29 2.41
CA LEU A 56 2.82 -0.27 2.76
C LEU A 56 4.16 -0.59 2.11
N ALA A 57 4.69 0.36 1.37
CA ALA A 57 5.99 0.30 0.73
C ALA A 57 7.02 1.18 1.44
N TRP A 58 8.29 0.85 1.25
CA TRP A 58 9.41 1.66 1.65
C TRP A 58 10.35 1.88 0.46
N THR A 59 10.76 3.13 0.27
CA THR A 59 11.63 3.57 -0.80
C THR A 59 12.78 4.40 -0.25
N LYS A 60 13.80 4.69 -1.06
CA LYS A 60 14.92 5.56 -0.68
C LYS A 60 14.51 6.99 -0.27
N VAL A 61 13.30 7.41 -0.66
CA VAL A 61 12.75 8.73 -0.36
C VAL A 61 11.69 8.72 0.75
N GLY A 62 11.43 7.56 1.35
CA GLY A 62 10.51 7.41 2.48
C GLY A 62 9.49 6.29 2.27
N GLY A 63 8.51 6.22 3.16
CA GLY A 63 7.41 5.28 3.04
C GLY A 63 6.32 5.79 2.10
N ASP A 64 5.60 4.85 1.51
CA ASP A 64 4.47 5.10 0.63
C ASP A 64 3.36 4.07 0.82
N ILE A 65 2.16 4.36 0.35
CA ILE A 65 1.06 3.40 0.30
C ILE A 65 1.05 2.70 -1.05
N LEU A 66 0.60 1.46 -1.04
CA LEU A 66 0.57 0.61 -2.20
C LEU A 66 -0.83 -0.01 -2.33
N PHE A 67 -1.54 0.30 -3.40
CA PHE A 67 -2.81 -0.34 -3.70
C PHE A 67 -2.57 -1.65 -4.41
N ILE A 68 -3.31 -2.69 -4.01
CA ILE A 68 -3.29 -4.00 -4.65
C ILE A 68 -4.72 -4.33 -5.03
N GLU A 69 -4.94 -4.53 -6.31
CA GLU A 69 -6.22 -4.88 -6.88
C GLU A 69 -6.17 -6.32 -7.36
N ALA A 70 -7.11 -7.14 -6.92
CA ALA A 70 -7.30 -8.50 -7.38
C ALA A 70 -8.68 -8.62 -8.04
N SER A 71 -8.72 -9.22 -9.21
CA SER A 71 -9.96 -9.52 -9.92
C SER A 71 -9.99 -10.96 -10.38
N THR A 72 -11.19 -11.51 -10.52
CA THR A 72 -11.42 -12.87 -10.98
C THR A 72 -12.23 -12.87 -12.27
N ASN A 73 -11.80 -13.67 -13.22
CA ASN A 73 -12.50 -13.85 -14.50
C ASN A 73 -12.67 -15.34 -14.77
N LYS A 74 -13.71 -15.73 -15.53
CA LYS A 74 -13.86 -17.10 -15.99
C LYS A 74 -12.60 -17.53 -16.76
N GLY A 75 -11.98 -18.64 -16.37
CA GLY A 75 -10.70 -19.07 -16.93
C GLY A 75 -10.36 -20.52 -16.61
N LYS A 76 -9.06 -20.79 -16.47
CA LYS A 76 -8.51 -22.14 -16.23
C LYS A 76 -7.46 -22.13 -15.11
N GLY A 77 -7.57 -21.25 -14.15
CA GLY A 77 -6.65 -21.17 -13.00
C GLY A 77 -5.37 -20.36 -13.26
N LYS A 78 -5.33 -19.51 -14.30
CA LYS A 78 -4.15 -18.70 -14.60
C LYS A 78 -3.99 -17.54 -13.61
N LEU A 79 -2.76 -17.29 -13.17
CA LEU A 79 -2.39 -16.08 -12.45
C LEU A 79 -1.77 -15.07 -13.42
N VAL A 80 -2.35 -13.87 -13.47
CA VAL A 80 -1.83 -12.72 -14.25
C VAL A 80 -1.38 -11.66 -13.27
N LEU A 81 -0.16 -11.14 -13.48
CA LEU A 81 0.44 -10.11 -12.63
C LEU A 81 0.82 -8.91 -13.48
N THR A 82 0.38 -7.71 -13.09
CA THR A 82 0.68 -6.46 -13.79
C THR A 82 1.01 -5.34 -12.80
N GLY A 83 1.66 -4.26 -13.25
CA GLY A 83 2.02 -3.11 -12.41
C GLY A 83 3.54 -2.93 -12.23
N ASN A 84 4.35 -3.44 -13.18
CA ASN A 84 5.81 -3.33 -13.16
C ASN A 84 6.42 -3.96 -11.88
N LEU A 85 6.03 -5.22 -11.61
CA LEU A 85 6.45 -5.96 -10.44
C LEU A 85 7.80 -6.65 -10.69
N GLY A 86 8.72 -6.50 -9.75
CA GLY A 86 9.96 -7.28 -9.69
C GLY A 86 9.72 -8.75 -9.35
N ASP A 87 10.76 -9.55 -9.45
CA ASP A 87 10.62 -11.02 -9.34
C ASP A 87 10.25 -11.45 -7.92
N VAL A 88 10.81 -10.82 -6.88
CA VAL A 88 10.46 -11.14 -5.49
C VAL A 88 8.99 -10.86 -5.19
N MET A 89 8.45 -9.78 -5.76
CA MET A 89 7.03 -9.44 -5.58
C MET A 89 6.11 -10.40 -6.34
N LYS A 90 6.51 -10.89 -7.51
CA LYS A 90 5.80 -11.95 -8.26
C LYS A 90 5.80 -13.28 -7.52
N GLU A 91 6.94 -13.66 -6.92
CA GLU A 91 7.04 -14.83 -6.05
C GLU A 91 6.13 -14.71 -4.83
N SER A 92 6.09 -13.53 -4.22
CA SER A 92 5.18 -13.25 -3.08
C SER A 92 3.71 -13.43 -3.45
N ALA A 93 3.28 -12.95 -4.62
CA ALA A 93 1.92 -13.16 -5.13
C ALA A 93 1.63 -14.65 -5.37
N THR A 94 2.58 -15.38 -5.94
CA THR A 94 2.47 -16.82 -6.19
C THR A 94 2.39 -17.60 -4.87
N THR A 95 3.19 -17.23 -3.88
CA THR A 95 3.16 -17.83 -2.53
C THR A 95 1.81 -17.59 -1.85
N ALA A 96 1.30 -16.36 -1.90
CA ALA A 96 -0.02 -16.02 -1.35
C ALA A 96 -1.13 -16.87 -1.98
N LEU A 97 -1.17 -16.99 -3.32
CA LEU A 97 -2.15 -17.81 -4.02
C LEU A 97 -2.00 -19.30 -3.68
N SER A 98 -0.77 -19.80 -3.60
CA SER A 98 -0.50 -21.21 -3.25
C SER A 98 -1.00 -21.55 -1.86
N TYR A 99 -0.80 -20.64 -0.90
CA TYR A 99 -1.31 -20.79 0.45
C TYR A 99 -2.84 -20.80 0.49
N ILE A 100 -3.50 -19.89 -0.24
CA ILE A 100 -4.96 -19.86 -0.33
C ILE A 100 -5.50 -21.16 -0.94
N LYS A 101 -4.90 -21.66 -2.02
CA LYS A 101 -5.31 -22.91 -2.66
C LYS A 101 -5.20 -24.10 -1.70
N ALA A 102 -4.13 -24.18 -0.92
CA ALA A 102 -3.92 -25.25 0.05
C ALA A 102 -4.87 -25.16 1.27
N HIS A 103 -5.48 -24.02 1.52
CA HIS A 103 -6.34 -23.75 2.67
C HIS A 103 -7.69 -23.14 2.26
N ALA A 104 -8.21 -23.50 1.08
CA ALA A 104 -9.42 -22.89 0.52
C ALA A 104 -10.64 -23.03 1.46
N GLU A 105 -10.89 -24.23 1.99
CA GLU A 105 -12.02 -24.50 2.89
C GLU A 105 -12.01 -23.65 4.17
N PRO A 106 -10.91 -23.57 4.93
CA PRO A 106 -10.81 -22.64 6.07
C PRO A 106 -11.12 -21.18 5.74
N PHE A 107 -10.80 -20.74 4.54
CA PHE A 107 -11.15 -19.39 4.06
C PHE A 107 -12.61 -19.29 3.57
N GLY A 108 -13.33 -20.41 3.51
CA GLY A 108 -14.69 -20.47 2.96
C GLY A 108 -14.71 -20.19 1.45
N VAL A 109 -13.72 -20.69 0.74
CA VAL A 109 -13.57 -20.64 -0.72
C VAL A 109 -13.69 -22.06 -1.25
N ASP A 110 -14.51 -22.24 -2.29
CA ASP A 110 -14.63 -23.53 -2.97
C ASP A 110 -13.32 -23.83 -3.73
N PRO A 111 -12.64 -24.96 -3.47
CA PRO A 111 -11.41 -25.32 -4.19
C PRO A 111 -11.57 -25.41 -5.72
N GLU A 112 -12.75 -25.76 -6.22
CA GLU A 112 -13.00 -25.88 -7.66
C GLU A 112 -12.91 -24.54 -8.39
N ILE A 113 -13.09 -23.42 -7.67
CA ILE A 113 -13.01 -22.08 -8.26
C ILE A 113 -11.66 -21.81 -8.92
N PHE A 114 -10.58 -22.41 -8.39
CA PHE A 114 -9.23 -22.21 -8.92
C PHE A 114 -8.99 -22.91 -10.26
N GLU A 115 -9.83 -23.84 -10.67
CA GLU A 115 -9.76 -24.49 -11.98
C GLU A 115 -10.63 -23.78 -13.03
N GLN A 116 -11.60 -23.01 -12.57
CA GLN A 116 -12.62 -22.36 -13.42
C GLN A 116 -12.42 -20.85 -13.54
N THR A 117 -11.46 -20.27 -12.79
CA THR A 117 -11.30 -18.83 -12.67
C THR A 117 -9.83 -18.43 -12.80
N ASP A 118 -9.55 -17.52 -13.72
CA ASP A 118 -8.26 -16.83 -13.77
C ASP A 118 -8.26 -15.68 -12.75
N LEU A 119 -7.13 -15.51 -12.10
CA LEU A 119 -6.89 -14.44 -11.13
C LEU A 119 -5.94 -13.41 -11.72
N HIS A 120 -6.31 -12.14 -11.68
CA HIS A 120 -5.46 -11.03 -12.08
C HIS A 120 -5.16 -10.14 -10.88
N ILE A 121 -3.89 -9.96 -10.56
CA ILE A 121 -3.41 -8.99 -9.57
C ILE A 121 -2.77 -7.83 -10.31
N HIS A 122 -3.25 -6.63 -10.04
CA HIS A 122 -2.70 -5.39 -10.55
C HIS A 122 -2.23 -4.51 -9.40
N VAL A 123 -1.06 -3.90 -9.56
CA VAL A 123 -0.56 -2.88 -8.65
C VAL A 123 -0.42 -1.58 -9.43
N PRO A 124 -1.30 -0.59 -9.20
CA PRO A 124 -1.31 0.68 -9.93
C PRO A 124 0.02 1.42 -9.92
N GLU A 125 0.13 2.48 -10.72
CA GLU A 125 1.35 3.25 -10.95
C GLU A 125 2.46 2.42 -11.63
N GLY A 126 2.14 1.79 -12.74
CA GLY A 126 3.06 0.91 -13.50
C GLY A 126 4.36 1.57 -13.98
N ALA A 127 4.45 2.90 -13.97
CA ALA A 127 5.68 3.63 -14.27
C ALA A 127 6.75 3.48 -13.17
N ILE A 128 6.35 3.14 -11.94
CA ILE A 128 7.24 2.98 -10.78
C ILE A 128 7.51 1.49 -10.58
N PRO A 129 8.76 1.01 -10.70
CA PRO A 129 9.10 -0.37 -10.38
C PRO A 129 8.83 -0.68 -8.91
N LYS A 130 8.19 -1.83 -8.65
CA LYS A 130 7.84 -2.29 -7.31
C LYS A 130 8.40 -3.68 -7.09
N ASP A 131 9.12 -3.88 -6.00
CA ASP A 131 9.67 -5.18 -5.66
C ASP A 131 9.72 -5.41 -4.15
N GLY A 132 9.89 -6.67 -3.75
CA GLY A 132 10.05 -7.10 -2.36
C GLY A 132 8.88 -7.94 -1.84
N PRO A 133 9.11 -8.69 -0.73
CA PRO A 133 8.15 -9.66 -0.21
C PRO A 133 7.09 -9.04 0.71
N SER A 134 7.26 -7.78 1.12
CA SER A 134 6.48 -7.16 2.21
C SER A 134 5.00 -6.90 1.89
N ALA A 135 4.58 -7.10 0.64
CA ALA A 135 3.19 -7.01 0.20
C ALA A 135 2.43 -8.36 0.27
N GLY A 136 3.07 -9.43 0.75
CA GLY A 136 2.51 -10.78 0.74
C GLY A 136 1.16 -10.91 1.43
N ILE A 137 1.02 -10.41 2.67
CA ILE A 137 -0.28 -10.45 3.36
C ILE A 137 -1.33 -9.55 2.71
N THR A 138 -0.92 -8.46 2.08
CA THR A 138 -1.83 -7.58 1.34
C THR A 138 -2.37 -8.27 0.09
N MET A 139 -1.50 -8.94 -0.67
CA MET A 139 -1.89 -9.74 -1.84
C MET A 139 -2.83 -10.88 -1.45
N LEU A 140 -2.49 -11.62 -0.38
CA LEU A 140 -3.36 -12.66 0.18
C LEU A 140 -4.76 -12.11 0.50
N THR A 141 -4.82 -10.97 1.18
CA THR A 141 -6.09 -10.35 1.57
C THR A 141 -6.88 -9.88 0.35
N ALA A 142 -6.23 -9.24 -0.64
CA ALA A 142 -6.89 -8.82 -1.88
C ALA A 142 -7.46 -10.01 -2.66
N ILE A 143 -6.71 -11.12 -2.77
CA ILE A 143 -7.18 -12.35 -3.43
C ILE A 143 -8.40 -12.93 -2.72
N ILE A 144 -8.35 -13.10 -1.39
CA ILE A 144 -9.48 -13.63 -0.62
C ILE A 144 -10.69 -12.70 -0.74
N SER A 145 -10.48 -11.40 -0.68
CA SER A 145 -11.52 -10.39 -0.86
C SER A 145 -12.22 -10.55 -2.22
N ALA A 146 -11.46 -10.69 -3.30
CA ALA A 146 -11.98 -10.92 -4.65
C ALA A 146 -12.76 -12.24 -4.76
N LEU A 147 -12.17 -13.35 -4.29
CA LEU A 147 -12.78 -14.68 -4.35
C LEU A 147 -14.09 -14.77 -3.55
N LYS A 148 -14.16 -14.07 -2.42
CA LYS A 148 -15.36 -14.04 -1.55
C LYS A 148 -16.34 -12.94 -1.90
N ASN A 149 -16.01 -12.08 -2.84
CA ASN A 149 -16.77 -10.86 -3.14
C ASN A 149 -17.11 -10.06 -1.87
N LYS A 150 -16.10 -9.87 -1.00
CA LYS A 150 -16.24 -9.12 0.27
C LYS A 150 -15.17 -8.04 0.36
N GLU A 151 -15.59 -6.85 0.72
CA GLU A 151 -14.71 -5.69 0.89
C GLU A 151 -13.70 -5.89 2.02
N VAL A 152 -12.52 -5.32 1.85
CA VAL A 152 -11.52 -5.17 2.92
C VAL A 152 -11.93 -3.99 3.79
N LYS A 153 -11.67 -4.10 5.09
CA LYS A 153 -11.96 -3.03 6.04
C LYS A 153 -11.35 -1.70 5.58
N PRO A 154 -12.14 -0.60 5.50
CA PRO A 154 -11.62 0.70 5.09
C PRO A 154 -10.58 1.23 6.10
N TYR A 155 -9.67 2.05 5.62
CA TYR A 155 -8.56 2.63 6.40
C TYR A 155 -7.65 1.60 7.10
N LEU A 156 -7.61 0.37 6.61
CA LEU A 156 -6.69 -0.68 7.02
C LEU A 156 -5.56 -0.80 5.98
N ALA A 157 -4.32 -0.70 6.43
CA ALA A 157 -3.14 -1.03 5.61
C ALA A 157 -2.40 -2.23 6.20
N MET A 158 -1.63 -2.92 5.36
CA MET A 158 -0.94 -4.14 5.76
C MET A 158 0.51 -4.14 5.28
N THR A 159 1.37 -4.81 6.04
CA THR A 159 2.73 -5.12 5.60
C THR A 159 3.24 -6.37 6.29
N GLY A 160 3.76 -7.31 5.52
CA GLY A 160 4.28 -8.58 6.00
C GLY A 160 4.55 -9.52 4.85
N GLU A 161 5.60 -10.32 4.98
CA GLU A 161 5.87 -11.42 4.07
C GLU A 161 5.04 -12.63 4.47
N ILE A 162 4.44 -13.30 3.50
CA ILE A 162 3.67 -14.53 3.74
C ILE A 162 4.47 -15.76 3.32
N THR A 163 4.45 -16.79 4.14
CA THR A 163 5.06 -18.09 3.80
C THR A 163 4.02 -19.08 3.26
N LEU A 164 4.47 -20.17 2.64
CA LEU A 164 3.60 -21.28 2.21
C LEU A 164 2.88 -21.99 3.38
N ARG A 165 3.28 -21.73 4.61
CA ARG A 165 2.64 -22.27 5.83
C ARG A 165 1.68 -21.29 6.49
N GLY A 166 1.50 -20.11 5.89
CA GLY A 166 0.64 -19.05 6.42
C GLY A 166 1.29 -18.18 7.50
N LYS A 167 2.55 -18.45 7.85
CA LYS A 167 3.27 -17.62 8.80
C LYS A 167 3.60 -16.27 8.18
N VAL A 168 3.38 -15.20 8.95
CA VAL A 168 3.77 -13.85 8.57
C VAL A 168 5.15 -13.54 9.14
N LEU A 169 6.07 -13.13 8.26
CA LEU A 169 7.44 -12.78 8.64
C LEU A 169 7.59 -11.25 8.76
N PRO A 170 8.52 -10.82 9.64
CA PRO A 170 8.79 -9.40 9.85
C PRO A 170 9.47 -8.78 8.64
N VAL A 171 9.19 -7.49 8.43
CA VAL A 171 9.68 -6.71 7.29
C VAL A 171 10.38 -5.42 7.74
N GLY A 172 11.19 -4.83 6.86
CA GLY A 172 11.90 -3.59 7.12
C GLY A 172 11.07 -2.33 6.85
N GLY A 173 11.66 -1.17 7.20
CA GLY A 173 11.08 0.15 6.91
C GLY A 173 9.81 0.48 7.70
N ILE A 174 9.63 -0.10 8.89
CA ILE A 174 8.38 0.04 9.67
C ILE A 174 8.09 1.50 10.02
N LYS A 175 9.10 2.26 10.44
CA LYS A 175 8.91 3.67 10.78
C LYS A 175 8.40 4.47 9.59
N GLU A 176 9.04 4.33 8.45
CA GLU A 176 8.68 5.02 7.20
C GLU A 176 7.28 4.62 6.72
N LYS A 177 6.97 3.32 6.78
CA LYS A 177 5.66 2.75 6.42
C LYS A 177 4.55 3.29 7.32
N VAL A 178 4.76 3.33 8.63
CA VAL A 178 3.78 3.85 9.60
C VAL A 178 3.54 5.35 9.39
N LEU A 179 4.61 6.13 9.14
CA LEU A 179 4.47 7.56 8.87
C LEU A 179 3.75 7.82 7.54
N ALA A 180 3.98 7.00 6.52
CA ALA A 180 3.25 7.07 5.25
C ALA A 180 1.76 6.74 5.45
N ALA A 181 1.46 5.66 6.16
CA ALA A 181 0.10 5.28 6.49
C ALA A 181 -0.65 6.41 7.23
N LYS A 182 0.01 7.06 8.20
CA LYS A 182 -0.57 8.20 8.91
C LYS A 182 -0.88 9.37 7.98
N ARG A 183 0.07 9.75 7.09
CA ARG A 183 -0.14 10.82 6.11
C ARG A 183 -1.33 10.54 5.19
N ALA A 184 -1.51 9.26 4.82
CA ALA A 184 -2.61 8.80 3.99
C ALA A 184 -3.94 8.62 4.75
N GLY A 185 -4.02 8.95 6.05
CA GLY A 185 -5.25 8.84 6.82
C GLY A 185 -5.63 7.43 7.27
N ILE A 186 -4.73 6.44 7.12
CA ILE A 186 -4.91 5.07 7.62
C ILE A 186 -5.13 5.09 9.14
N LYS A 187 -6.06 4.27 9.60
CA LYS A 187 -6.43 4.16 11.02
C LYS A 187 -5.92 2.88 11.68
N GLU A 188 -5.70 1.83 10.90
CA GLU A 188 -5.24 0.56 11.41
C GLU A 188 -4.13 -0.01 10.50
N ILE A 189 -3.08 -0.56 11.11
CA ILE A 189 -2.02 -1.27 10.40
C ILE A 189 -1.97 -2.71 10.91
N MET A 190 -2.05 -3.67 9.98
CA MET A 190 -1.81 -5.08 10.23
C MET A 190 -0.38 -5.44 9.82
N LEU A 191 0.39 -6.03 10.74
CA LEU A 191 1.79 -6.37 10.52
C LEU A 191 2.23 -7.56 11.38
N CYS A 192 3.41 -8.13 11.06
CA CYS A 192 3.99 -9.22 11.83
C CYS A 192 4.20 -8.85 13.30
N GLU A 193 3.92 -9.78 14.22
CA GLU A 193 4.13 -9.59 15.66
C GLU A 193 5.59 -9.23 15.98
N ASP A 194 6.56 -9.85 15.32
CA ASP A 194 7.98 -9.54 15.49
C ASP A 194 8.35 -8.09 15.11
N ASN A 195 7.51 -7.40 14.36
CA ASN A 195 7.68 -5.97 14.07
C ASN A 195 7.21 -5.05 15.20
N LYS A 196 6.56 -5.55 16.25
CA LYS A 196 6.07 -4.77 17.39
C LYS A 196 7.18 -3.92 18.01
N ARG A 197 8.37 -4.50 18.20
CA ARG A 197 9.56 -3.78 18.71
C ARG A 197 9.95 -2.55 17.87
N HIS A 198 9.70 -2.59 16.55
CA HIS A 198 10.00 -1.46 15.67
C HIS A 198 8.92 -0.37 15.77
N VAL A 199 7.65 -0.76 15.99
CA VAL A 199 6.56 0.19 16.24
C VAL A 199 6.75 0.91 17.57
N GLU A 200 7.20 0.21 18.62
CA GLU A 200 7.48 0.76 19.95
C GLU A 200 8.61 1.82 19.95
N GLN A 201 9.49 1.81 18.95
CA GLN A 201 10.54 2.83 18.77
C GLN A 201 10.03 4.12 18.14
N ILE A 202 8.80 4.12 17.60
CA ILE A 202 8.20 5.33 17.01
C ILE A 202 7.65 6.22 18.14
N PRO A 203 7.97 7.53 18.17
CA PRO A 203 7.43 8.42 19.18
C PRO A 203 5.89 8.36 19.23
N LYS A 204 5.34 8.22 20.42
CA LYS A 204 3.89 7.99 20.64
C LYS A 204 3.01 9.08 20.04
N GLU A 205 3.50 10.30 19.95
CA GLU A 205 2.80 11.43 19.33
C GLU A 205 2.45 11.20 17.85
N TYR A 206 3.26 10.38 17.15
CA TYR A 206 3.01 10.05 15.75
C TYR A 206 2.00 8.91 15.55
N ILE A 207 1.78 8.08 16.55
CA ILE A 207 0.99 6.85 16.41
C ILE A 207 -0.22 6.78 17.35
N LYS A 208 -0.48 7.82 18.16
CA LYS A 208 -1.54 7.83 19.21
C LYS A 208 -2.95 7.53 18.69
N ASP A 209 -3.23 7.88 17.42
CA ASP A 209 -4.56 7.73 16.80
C ASP A 209 -4.62 6.52 15.84
N MET A 210 -3.61 5.64 15.92
CA MET A 210 -3.50 4.47 15.05
C MET A 210 -3.62 3.18 15.85
N LYS A 211 -4.35 2.22 15.30
CA LYS A 211 -4.43 0.85 15.84
C LYS A 211 -3.41 -0.03 15.14
N PHE A 212 -2.75 -0.91 15.90
CA PHE A 212 -1.84 -1.93 15.36
C PHE A 212 -2.42 -3.31 15.66
N THR A 213 -2.58 -4.11 14.61
CA THR A 213 -3.02 -5.51 14.70
C THR A 213 -1.84 -6.38 14.31
N TYR A 214 -1.37 -7.16 15.27
CA TYR A 214 -0.24 -8.05 15.09
C TYR A 214 -0.72 -9.44 14.67
N VAL A 215 -0.03 -10.02 13.69
CA VAL A 215 -0.31 -11.36 13.14
C VAL A 215 0.95 -12.19 13.10
N THR A 216 0.81 -13.53 13.14
CA THR A 216 1.91 -14.51 13.16
C THR A 216 1.89 -15.39 11.92
#